data_c06fff2af245cf989b0f4cc9d81f057f
#
_entry.id   c06fff2af245cf989b0f4cc9d81f057f
#
_cell.length_a   1.000
_cell.length_b   1.000
_cell.length_c   1.000
_cell.angle_alpha   90.00
_cell.angle_beta   90.00
_cell.angle_gamma   90.00
#
_symmetry.space_group_name_H-M   'P 1'
#
loop_
_entity.id
_entity.type
_entity.pdbx_description
1 polymer ?
#
loop_
_entity_poly.entity_id
_entity_poly.type
_entity_poly.pdbx_seq_one_letter_code
_entity_poly.pdbx_strand_id
1 'polypeptide(L)'
;MAFLDWIVIGLFCCALVGIVIWVVMQKNDNSADYFLGGKDATWIAIGASIFASNIGSEHLIGLAGAGASSGMAMAHWEIQGWMILILGWVFVPFYTRSMVYTMPEFLERRFNKQSRTILSVISLISYVLTKVAVTVYAGGLVFQQVFGIKEMWGIDFFWIAAIGLVLITAIYTVFGGMKSVLYTSVLQTPILLLGSLIILVLGLKSLGGWDEMMAACSIQTVNEYGDHMTSLIRDLRDPQYPWLGALVGSAVIGFWYWCTDQYIVQRVLSGKDEKESRRGTIFGAYLKLLPVFLFLIPGMIAYALHTKGITLPSGEVFVLSTPDAAFPTLVAKILPAGVKGLVVCGILAALMSSLASLFNSSAMLFTIDFWKRLKPETPEKQLVRIGQVATVVIVILGILWIPIMRSVGDVLYNYLQDVQSVLAPGIASVFLLGICWKRASAQGGMWGLLSGIIIGLTRLGAKVYYSNATDAADNWFKAIFFDFNWLYFCGVMLVVCCLVVIVVSLLTEAPDQKKIQGLVFGTSTPEQIEATRQSWNKWDVIHTIIILSITVAFYIYFW
;
A
#
# COMPACT_ATOMS: atom_id res chain seq x y z
N MET A 1 -20.54 -3.56 22.07
CA MET A 1 -20.67 -2.12 21.68
C MET A 1 -21.69 -1.45 22.58
N ALA A 2 -21.34 -0.33 23.21
CA ALA A 2 -22.27 0.48 24.01
C ALA A 2 -23.05 1.45 23.11
N PHE A 3 -24.14 2.03 23.65
CA PHE A 3 -24.94 3.02 22.90
C PHE A 3 -24.12 4.23 22.42
N LEU A 4 -23.16 4.68 23.22
CA LEU A 4 -22.27 5.80 22.88
C LEU A 4 -21.39 5.48 21.65
N ASP A 5 -20.95 4.22 21.49
CA ASP A 5 -20.18 3.80 20.31
C ASP A 5 -20.99 3.96 19.02
N TRP A 6 -22.28 3.60 19.06
CA TRP A 6 -23.17 3.74 17.91
C TRP A 6 -23.47 5.20 17.55
N ILE A 7 -23.53 6.10 18.54
CA ILE A 7 -23.65 7.55 18.29
C ILE A 7 -22.41 8.05 17.52
N VAL A 8 -21.19 7.68 17.96
CA VAL A 8 -19.95 8.10 17.32
C VAL A 8 -19.87 7.57 15.88
N ILE A 9 -20.22 6.30 15.67
CA ILE A 9 -20.27 5.70 14.32
C ILE A 9 -21.31 6.42 13.44
N GLY A 10 -22.49 6.71 13.99
CA GLY A 10 -23.53 7.43 13.27
C GLY A 10 -23.10 8.83 12.84
N LEU A 11 -22.44 9.59 13.73
CA LEU A 11 -21.90 10.92 13.40
C LEU A 11 -20.82 10.85 12.32
N PHE A 12 -19.92 9.87 12.38
CA PHE A 12 -18.93 9.64 11.34
C PHE A 12 -19.57 9.32 9.99
N CYS A 13 -20.55 8.41 9.96
CA CYS A 13 -21.26 8.07 8.73
C CYS A 13 -22.01 9.28 8.15
N CYS A 14 -22.66 10.09 9.01
CA CYS A 14 -23.32 11.32 8.56
C CYS A 14 -22.34 12.34 7.96
N ALA A 15 -21.18 12.53 8.59
CA ALA A 15 -20.13 13.41 8.06
C ALA A 15 -19.60 12.91 6.71
N LEU A 16 -19.36 11.60 6.59
CA LEU A 16 -18.90 10.98 5.36
C LEU A 16 -19.92 11.13 4.24
N VAL A 17 -21.20 10.83 4.50
CA VAL A 17 -22.30 11.00 3.54
C VAL A 17 -22.43 12.47 3.14
N GLY A 18 -22.29 13.41 4.06
CA GLY A 18 -22.30 14.85 3.77
C GLY A 18 -21.21 15.25 2.79
N ILE A 19 -19.97 14.78 2.98
CA ILE A 19 -18.85 15.03 2.03
C ILE A 19 -19.16 14.41 0.67
N VAL A 20 -19.65 13.17 0.64
CA VAL A 20 -19.97 12.48 -0.62
C VAL A 20 -21.06 13.22 -1.40
N ILE A 21 -22.15 13.63 -0.73
CA ILE A 21 -23.22 14.41 -1.37
C ILE A 21 -22.65 15.71 -1.94
N TRP A 22 -21.85 16.43 -1.15
CA TRP A 22 -21.22 17.68 -1.59
C TRP A 22 -20.33 17.46 -2.83
N VAL A 23 -19.54 16.40 -2.88
CA VAL A 23 -18.69 16.07 -4.03
C VAL A 23 -19.52 15.66 -5.26
N VAL A 24 -20.55 14.82 -5.06
CA VAL A 24 -21.42 14.37 -6.16
C VAL A 24 -22.21 15.52 -6.79
N MET A 25 -22.57 16.53 -6.00
CA MET A 25 -23.20 17.75 -6.52
C MET A 25 -22.26 18.59 -7.42
N GLN A 26 -20.95 18.39 -7.29
CA GLN A 26 -19.98 18.96 -8.23
C GLN A 26 -19.94 18.07 -9.47
N LYS A 27 -20.33 18.60 -10.62
CA LYS A 27 -20.42 17.83 -11.88
C LYS A 27 -19.04 17.31 -12.29
N ASN A 28 -18.95 16.02 -12.57
CA ASN A 28 -17.79 15.38 -13.18
C ASN A 28 -18.05 15.29 -14.70
N ASP A 29 -17.74 16.34 -15.44
CA ASP A 29 -18.11 16.46 -16.86
C ASP A 29 -17.07 15.79 -17.79
N ASN A 30 -15.87 15.50 -17.31
CA ASN A 30 -14.80 14.89 -18.10
C ASN A 30 -13.98 13.88 -17.31
N SER A 31 -13.14 13.12 -18.02
CA SER A 31 -12.30 12.07 -17.43
C SER A 31 -11.26 12.62 -16.46
N ALA A 32 -10.74 13.83 -16.64
CA ALA A 32 -9.81 14.46 -15.71
C ALA A 32 -10.48 14.80 -14.37
N ASP A 33 -11.73 15.30 -14.40
CA ASP A 33 -12.50 15.57 -13.19
C ASP A 33 -12.77 14.28 -12.42
N TYR A 34 -13.18 13.23 -13.12
CA TYR A 34 -13.56 11.97 -12.49
C TYR A 34 -12.35 11.18 -11.95
N PHE A 35 -11.29 11.01 -12.75
CA PHE A 35 -10.14 10.18 -12.39
C PHE A 35 -9.00 10.90 -11.67
N LEU A 36 -8.85 12.22 -11.87
CA LEU A 36 -7.79 13.03 -11.28
C LEU A 36 -8.31 14.19 -10.42
N GLY A 37 -9.61 14.19 -10.10
CA GLY A 37 -10.20 15.24 -9.27
C GLY A 37 -10.12 16.64 -9.86
N GLY A 38 -10.05 16.76 -11.20
CA GLY A 38 -9.89 18.03 -11.90
C GLY A 38 -8.48 18.60 -11.82
N LYS A 39 -7.50 17.87 -11.28
CA LYS A 39 -6.14 18.35 -10.99
C LYS A 39 -6.15 19.62 -10.12
N ASP A 40 -6.92 19.60 -9.04
CA ASP A 40 -7.13 20.74 -8.14
C ASP A 40 -6.79 20.40 -6.67
N ALA A 41 -6.17 19.24 -6.43
CA ALA A 41 -5.86 18.78 -5.09
C ALA A 41 -4.74 19.62 -4.46
N THR A 42 -4.96 20.01 -3.19
CA THR A 42 -3.97 20.66 -2.35
C THR A 42 -3.03 19.64 -1.71
N TRP A 43 -1.87 20.08 -1.24
CA TRP A 43 -0.88 19.24 -0.60
C TRP A 43 -1.43 18.47 0.63
N ILE A 44 -2.35 19.09 1.38
CA ILE A 44 -3.01 18.42 2.54
C ILE A 44 -3.85 17.24 2.04
N ALA A 45 -4.68 17.46 1.02
CA ALA A 45 -5.52 16.41 0.46
C ALA A 45 -4.71 15.28 -0.17
N ILE A 46 -3.61 15.61 -0.86
CA ILE A 46 -2.69 14.64 -1.45
C ILE A 46 -2.03 13.80 -0.36
N GLY A 47 -1.40 14.42 0.63
CA GLY A 47 -0.68 13.71 1.70
C GLY A 47 -1.60 12.86 2.58
N ALA A 48 -2.77 13.40 2.97
CA ALA A 48 -3.79 12.65 3.69
C ALA A 48 -4.30 11.46 2.87
N SER A 49 -4.52 11.64 1.57
CA SER A 49 -4.99 10.57 0.68
C SER A 49 -3.92 9.51 0.43
N ILE A 50 -2.64 9.88 0.29
CA ILE A 50 -1.51 8.93 0.22
C ILE A 50 -1.51 8.06 1.48
N PHE A 51 -1.57 8.66 2.64
CA PHE A 51 -1.59 7.94 3.91
C PHE A 51 -2.83 7.07 4.08
N ALA A 52 -4.03 7.64 3.96
CA ALA A 52 -5.27 6.91 4.14
C ALA A 52 -5.47 5.77 3.12
N SER A 53 -4.93 5.93 1.90
CA SER A 53 -4.94 4.85 0.90
C SER A 53 -3.95 3.74 1.24
N ASN A 54 -2.79 4.08 1.82
CA ASN A 54 -1.79 3.09 2.22
C ASN A 54 -2.26 2.28 3.44
N ILE A 55 -2.90 2.94 4.41
CA ILE A 55 -3.37 2.25 5.62
C ILE A 55 -4.68 1.51 5.32
N GLY A 56 -4.58 0.22 5.24
CA GLY A 56 -5.70 -0.70 5.00
C GLY A 56 -5.70 -1.86 5.99
N SER A 57 -6.31 -2.93 5.58
CA SER A 57 -6.34 -4.18 6.35
C SER A 57 -4.96 -4.77 6.59
N GLU A 58 -4.06 -4.57 5.66
CA GLU A 58 -2.67 -4.98 5.76
C GLU A 58 -1.95 -4.36 6.97
N HIS A 59 -2.37 -3.19 7.44
CA HIS A 59 -1.82 -2.56 8.65
C HIS A 59 -2.59 -2.95 9.91
N LEU A 60 -3.91 -2.93 9.84
CA LEU A 60 -4.78 -3.18 11.00
C LEU A 60 -4.73 -4.64 11.49
N ILE A 61 -4.61 -5.57 10.57
CA ILE A 61 -4.50 -7.01 10.86
C ILE A 61 -3.07 -7.45 10.64
N GLY A 62 -2.57 -7.30 9.42
CA GLY A 62 -1.33 -7.88 9.00
C GLY A 62 -0.11 -7.31 9.71
N LEU A 63 0.06 -5.98 9.75
CA LEU A 63 1.21 -5.36 10.41
C LEU A 63 1.15 -5.52 11.93
N ALA A 64 -0.03 -5.41 12.54
CA ALA A 64 -0.20 -5.69 13.96
C ALA A 64 0.03 -7.17 14.28
N GLY A 65 -0.43 -8.08 13.41
CA GLY A 65 -0.14 -9.51 13.49
C GLY A 65 1.35 -9.81 13.37
N ALA A 66 2.04 -9.18 12.42
CA ALA A 66 3.48 -9.27 12.28
C ALA A 66 4.23 -8.69 13.50
N GLY A 67 3.73 -7.60 14.10
CA GLY A 67 4.22 -7.08 15.38
C GLY A 67 4.10 -8.10 16.50
N ALA A 68 3.00 -8.86 16.56
CA ALA A 68 2.76 -9.88 17.57
C ALA A 68 3.54 -11.19 17.33
N SER A 69 3.94 -11.50 16.10
CA SER A 69 4.66 -12.73 15.76
C SER A 69 6.15 -12.54 15.52
N SER A 70 6.51 -11.43 14.85
CA SER A 70 7.86 -11.18 14.35
C SER A 70 8.49 -9.92 14.94
N GLY A 71 7.71 -9.06 15.58
CA GLY A 71 8.19 -7.85 16.24
C GLY A 71 8.73 -6.79 15.28
N MET A 72 9.82 -6.13 15.67
CA MET A 72 10.33 -4.89 15.06
C MET A 72 10.91 -5.08 13.65
N ALA A 73 11.27 -6.29 13.23
CA ALA A 73 11.84 -6.53 11.89
C ALA A 73 10.95 -6.03 10.74
N MET A 74 9.64 -5.94 10.94
CA MET A 74 8.71 -5.42 9.94
C MET A 74 8.73 -3.90 9.80
N ALA A 75 9.37 -3.18 10.71
CA ALA A 75 9.46 -1.72 10.64
C ALA A 75 10.21 -1.21 9.40
N HIS A 76 11.05 -2.03 8.76
CA HIS A 76 11.72 -1.68 7.50
C HIS A 76 10.74 -1.23 6.40
N TRP A 77 9.52 -1.79 6.33
CA TRP A 77 8.50 -1.40 5.36
C TRP A 77 7.75 -0.13 5.75
N GLU A 78 7.65 0.13 7.05
CA GLU A 78 6.86 1.24 7.55
C GLU A 78 7.65 2.54 7.66
N ILE A 79 8.96 2.46 7.94
CA ILE A 79 9.83 3.63 8.04
C ILE A 79 10.28 4.18 6.66
N GLN A 80 9.50 3.90 5.62
CA GLN A 80 9.81 4.26 4.22
C GLN A 80 9.36 5.66 3.81
N GLY A 81 9.21 6.60 4.73
CA GLY A 81 8.96 8.00 4.38
C GLY A 81 9.95 8.56 3.34
N TRP A 82 11.22 8.11 3.38
CA TRP A 82 12.24 8.46 2.41
C TRP A 82 11.94 8.03 0.96
N MET A 83 11.20 6.94 0.74
CA MET A 83 10.73 6.55 -0.60
C MET A 83 9.69 7.51 -1.15
N ILE A 84 8.79 8.01 -0.30
CA ILE A 84 7.80 9.02 -0.69
C ILE A 84 8.50 10.35 -1.01
N LEU A 85 9.60 10.66 -0.34
CA LEU A 85 10.45 11.82 -0.70
C LEU A 85 11.09 11.63 -2.09
N ILE A 86 11.53 10.42 -2.44
CA ILE A 86 12.02 10.12 -3.81
C ILE A 86 10.90 10.36 -4.82
N LEU A 87 9.67 9.92 -4.55
CA LEU A 87 8.53 10.26 -5.41
C LEU A 87 8.42 11.77 -5.61
N GLY A 88 8.43 12.56 -4.53
CA GLY A 88 8.25 14.02 -4.59
C GLY A 88 9.38 14.77 -5.28
N TRP A 89 10.64 14.43 -4.98
CA TRP A 89 11.80 15.15 -5.49
C TRP A 89 12.26 14.68 -6.87
N VAL A 90 12.14 13.38 -7.14
CA VAL A 90 12.66 12.77 -8.37
C VAL A 90 11.55 12.58 -9.41
N PHE A 91 10.44 11.92 -9.05
CA PHE A 91 9.45 11.46 -10.01
C PHE A 91 8.38 12.51 -10.34
N VAL A 92 7.93 13.30 -9.36
CA VAL A 92 6.90 14.33 -9.57
C VAL A 92 7.25 15.27 -10.73
N PRO A 93 8.47 15.82 -10.87
CA PRO A 93 8.82 16.64 -12.01
C PRO A 93 8.61 15.97 -13.36
N PHE A 94 8.97 14.67 -13.50
CA PHE A 94 8.78 13.92 -14.74
C PHE A 94 7.30 13.66 -15.03
N TYR A 95 6.55 13.25 -14.03
CA TYR A 95 5.13 12.93 -14.16
C TYR A 95 4.29 14.17 -14.49
N THR A 96 4.55 15.29 -13.83
CA THR A 96 3.86 16.56 -14.09
C THR A 96 4.13 17.05 -15.50
N ARG A 97 5.39 17.02 -15.96
CA ARG A 97 5.78 17.45 -17.31
C ARG A 97 5.20 16.54 -18.40
N SER A 98 5.14 15.24 -18.15
CA SER A 98 4.59 14.31 -19.12
C SER A 98 3.07 14.38 -19.26
N MET A 99 2.36 15.10 -18.37
CA MET A 99 0.90 15.27 -18.40
C MET A 99 0.13 13.96 -18.58
N VAL A 100 0.65 12.87 -18.01
CA VAL A 100 0.04 11.53 -18.10
C VAL A 100 -1.11 11.38 -17.12
N TYR A 101 -2.04 10.50 -17.47
CA TYR A 101 -3.11 10.06 -16.59
C TYR A 101 -2.73 8.84 -15.79
N THR A 102 -1.95 7.94 -16.40
CA THR A 102 -1.60 6.65 -15.80
C THR A 102 -0.12 6.37 -15.87
N MET A 103 0.39 5.53 -14.97
CA MET A 103 1.78 5.08 -14.99
C MET A 103 2.10 4.22 -16.22
N PRO A 104 1.21 3.34 -16.69
CA PRO A 104 1.39 2.70 -17.99
C PRO A 104 1.53 3.69 -19.16
N GLU A 105 0.75 4.79 -19.18
CA GLU A 105 0.89 5.83 -20.19
C GLU A 105 2.28 6.50 -20.16
N PHE A 106 2.86 6.70 -18.97
CA PHE A 106 4.23 7.19 -18.82
C PHE A 106 5.22 6.23 -19.49
N LEU A 107 5.06 4.92 -19.31
CA LEU A 107 5.91 3.92 -19.98
C LEU A 107 5.73 3.92 -21.50
N GLU A 108 4.53 4.18 -22.01
CA GLU A 108 4.34 4.33 -23.47
C GLU A 108 5.13 5.51 -24.02
N ARG A 109 5.06 6.66 -23.34
CA ARG A 109 5.80 7.87 -23.75
C ARG A 109 7.30 7.64 -23.69
N ARG A 110 7.78 6.92 -22.67
CA ARG A 110 9.20 6.65 -22.49
C ARG A 110 9.70 5.51 -23.39
N PHE A 111 8.93 4.45 -23.56
CA PHE A 111 9.31 3.23 -24.26
C PHE A 111 8.40 2.96 -25.47
N ASN A 112 7.33 2.19 -25.27
CA ASN A 112 6.42 1.78 -26.34
C ASN A 112 5.03 1.37 -25.82
N LYS A 113 4.12 1.12 -26.79
CA LYS A 113 2.74 0.68 -26.55
C LYS A 113 2.66 -0.68 -25.84
N GLN A 114 3.60 -1.59 -26.10
CA GLN A 114 3.64 -2.91 -25.48
C GLN A 114 3.91 -2.79 -23.96
N SER A 115 4.90 -1.99 -23.57
CA SER A 115 5.20 -1.73 -22.15
C SER A 115 4.00 -1.18 -21.40
N ARG A 116 3.23 -0.26 -21.98
CA ARG A 116 1.95 0.23 -21.44
C ARG A 116 0.98 -0.91 -21.21
N THR A 117 0.72 -1.72 -22.25
CA THR A 117 -0.26 -2.81 -22.17
C THR A 117 0.14 -3.84 -21.10
N ILE A 118 1.40 -4.25 -21.07
CA ILE A 118 1.93 -5.21 -20.10
C ILE A 118 1.71 -4.69 -18.67
N LEU A 119 2.14 -3.46 -18.39
CA LEU A 119 1.99 -2.88 -17.05
C LEU A 119 0.51 -2.72 -16.65
N SER A 120 -0.36 -2.29 -17.57
CA SER A 120 -1.79 -2.14 -17.29
C SER A 120 -2.46 -3.48 -16.94
N VAL A 121 -2.15 -4.54 -17.69
CA VAL A 121 -2.69 -5.90 -17.42
C VAL A 121 -2.24 -6.39 -16.05
N ILE A 122 -0.93 -6.29 -15.76
CA ILE A 122 -0.37 -6.75 -14.48
C ILE A 122 -1.00 -5.99 -13.32
N SER A 123 -1.07 -4.65 -13.42
CA SER A 123 -1.63 -3.81 -12.36
C SER A 123 -3.09 -4.15 -12.09
N LEU A 124 -3.93 -4.32 -13.13
CA LEU A 124 -5.33 -4.69 -12.96
C LEU A 124 -5.50 -6.06 -12.30
N ILE A 125 -4.77 -7.07 -12.77
CA ILE A 125 -4.79 -8.41 -12.19
C ILE A 125 -4.36 -8.35 -10.72
N SER A 126 -3.24 -7.70 -10.43
CA SER A 126 -2.72 -7.54 -9.08
C SER A 126 -3.72 -6.83 -8.16
N TYR A 127 -4.37 -5.74 -8.61
CA TYR A 127 -5.33 -5.01 -7.79
C TYR A 127 -6.55 -5.84 -7.43
N VAL A 128 -7.13 -6.52 -8.40
CA VAL A 128 -8.34 -7.33 -8.18
C VAL A 128 -8.04 -8.56 -7.33
N LEU A 129 -7.03 -9.35 -7.73
CA LEU A 129 -6.78 -10.66 -7.14
C LEU A 129 -6.04 -10.59 -5.79
N THR A 130 -5.30 -9.52 -5.53
CA THR A 130 -4.56 -9.37 -4.28
C THR A 130 -5.15 -8.30 -3.39
N LYS A 131 -4.99 -7.03 -3.74
CA LYS A 131 -5.31 -5.90 -2.85
C LYS A 131 -6.80 -5.80 -2.49
N VAL A 132 -7.72 -5.85 -3.50
CA VAL A 132 -9.15 -5.74 -3.24
C VAL A 132 -9.63 -6.93 -2.40
N ALA A 133 -9.31 -8.15 -2.82
CA ALA A 133 -9.74 -9.35 -2.14
C ALA A 133 -9.24 -9.42 -0.68
N VAL A 134 -7.96 -9.10 -0.48
CA VAL A 134 -7.34 -9.05 0.86
C VAL A 134 -8.01 -8.01 1.76
N THR A 135 -8.25 -6.80 1.24
CA THR A 135 -8.87 -5.72 2.03
C THR A 135 -10.29 -6.08 2.43
N VAL A 136 -11.06 -6.69 1.53
CA VAL A 136 -12.44 -7.11 1.81
C VAL A 136 -12.49 -8.26 2.79
N TYR A 137 -11.63 -9.28 2.60
CA TYR A 137 -11.50 -10.41 3.51
C TYR A 137 -11.17 -9.98 4.94
N ALA A 138 -10.14 -9.16 5.08
CA ALA A 138 -9.71 -8.67 6.35
C ALA A 138 -10.76 -7.75 7.02
N GLY A 139 -11.47 -6.94 6.22
CA GLY A 139 -12.59 -6.13 6.73
C GLY A 139 -13.69 -6.99 7.34
N GLY A 140 -14.08 -8.07 6.68
CA GLY A 140 -15.04 -9.04 7.20
C GLY A 140 -14.62 -9.64 8.54
N LEU A 141 -13.35 -10.07 8.65
CA LEU A 141 -12.79 -10.64 9.89
C LEU A 141 -12.74 -9.62 11.03
N VAL A 142 -12.27 -8.39 10.77
CA VAL A 142 -12.18 -7.36 11.82
C VAL A 142 -13.55 -7.05 12.40
N PHE A 143 -14.54 -6.85 11.55
CA PHE A 143 -15.87 -6.49 12.04
C PHE A 143 -16.54 -7.65 12.77
N GLN A 144 -16.36 -8.89 12.31
CA GLN A 144 -16.83 -10.07 13.01
C GLN A 144 -16.24 -10.15 14.43
N GLN A 145 -14.94 -9.90 14.59
CA GLN A 145 -14.27 -9.93 15.89
C GLN A 145 -14.63 -8.75 16.79
N VAL A 146 -14.64 -7.53 16.24
CA VAL A 146 -14.91 -6.30 17.00
C VAL A 146 -16.35 -6.22 17.48
N PHE A 147 -17.31 -6.62 16.64
CA PHE A 147 -18.72 -6.67 17.05
C PHE A 147 -19.06 -7.91 17.87
N GLY A 148 -18.27 -8.97 17.80
CA GLY A 148 -18.52 -10.24 18.49
C GLY A 148 -19.74 -10.98 17.94
N ILE A 149 -20.17 -10.68 16.71
CA ILE A 149 -21.34 -11.28 16.06
C ILE A 149 -20.85 -12.39 15.13
N LYS A 150 -21.30 -13.61 15.35
CA LYS A 150 -20.94 -14.75 14.47
C LYS A 150 -21.92 -14.88 13.30
N GLU A 151 -23.20 -14.76 13.57
CA GLU A 151 -24.27 -14.88 12.58
C GLU A 151 -25.32 -13.78 12.76
N MET A 152 -25.89 -13.34 11.66
CA MET A 152 -27.03 -12.42 11.62
C MET A 152 -27.97 -12.85 10.49
N TRP A 153 -29.26 -13.04 10.78
CA TRP A 153 -30.28 -13.55 9.83
C TRP A 153 -29.95 -14.91 9.20
N GLY A 154 -29.21 -15.78 9.93
CA GLY A 154 -28.80 -17.10 9.40
C GLY A 154 -27.61 -17.04 8.42
N ILE A 155 -26.95 -15.90 8.30
CA ILE A 155 -25.76 -15.71 7.45
C ILE A 155 -24.55 -15.41 8.36
N ASP A 156 -23.41 -16.01 8.05
CA ASP A 156 -22.13 -15.68 8.69
C ASP A 156 -21.88 -14.16 8.58
N PHE A 157 -21.74 -13.50 9.72
CA PHE A 157 -21.59 -12.04 9.81
C PHE A 157 -20.39 -11.52 9.01
N PHE A 158 -19.37 -12.35 8.82
CA PHE A 158 -18.25 -12.06 7.92
C PHE A 158 -18.72 -11.56 6.55
N TRP A 159 -19.68 -12.27 5.92
CA TRP A 159 -20.18 -11.90 4.60
C TRP A 159 -21.00 -10.62 4.60
N ILE A 160 -21.79 -10.42 5.64
CA ILE A 160 -22.59 -9.20 5.80
C ILE A 160 -21.67 -7.98 5.93
N ALA A 161 -20.65 -8.09 6.76
CA ALA A 161 -19.66 -7.03 6.97
C ALA A 161 -18.82 -6.77 5.71
N ALA A 162 -18.31 -7.81 5.08
CA ALA A 162 -17.49 -7.71 3.87
C ALA A 162 -18.26 -7.07 2.70
N ILE A 163 -19.47 -7.57 2.41
CA ILE A 163 -20.31 -7.04 1.33
C ILE A 163 -20.78 -5.63 1.65
N GLY A 164 -21.20 -5.36 2.90
CA GLY A 164 -21.61 -4.04 3.34
C GLY A 164 -20.51 -2.99 3.16
N LEU A 165 -19.28 -3.30 3.59
CA LEU A 165 -18.11 -2.46 3.41
C LEU A 165 -17.85 -2.12 1.94
N VAL A 166 -17.88 -3.14 1.08
CA VAL A 166 -17.65 -2.99 -0.36
C VAL A 166 -18.74 -2.15 -1.01
N LEU A 167 -20.02 -2.40 -0.71
CA LEU A 167 -21.14 -1.65 -1.28
C LEU A 167 -21.12 -0.18 -0.89
N ILE A 168 -20.93 0.13 0.39
CA ILE A 168 -20.84 1.52 0.87
C ILE A 168 -19.68 2.23 0.17
N THR A 169 -18.51 1.58 0.07
CA THR A 169 -17.34 2.14 -0.60
C THR A 169 -17.57 2.34 -2.09
N ALA A 170 -18.17 1.35 -2.77
CA ALA A 170 -18.45 1.42 -4.19
C ALA A 170 -19.41 2.58 -4.54
N ILE A 171 -20.46 2.78 -3.75
CA ILE A 171 -21.45 3.84 -3.98
C ILE A 171 -20.76 5.21 -4.10
N TYR A 172 -19.98 5.61 -3.10
CA TYR A 172 -19.38 6.94 -3.17
C TYR A 172 -18.23 7.05 -4.18
N THR A 173 -17.52 5.94 -4.46
CA THR A 173 -16.45 5.93 -5.45
C THR A 173 -17.00 6.02 -6.87
N VAL A 174 -18.06 5.26 -7.18
CA VAL A 174 -18.72 5.27 -8.49
C VAL A 174 -19.28 6.66 -8.83
N PHE A 175 -19.92 7.32 -7.88
CA PHE A 175 -20.54 8.63 -8.14
C PHE A 175 -19.58 9.80 -7.97
N GLY A 176 -18.65 9.76 -7.04
CA GLY A 176 -17.79 10.88 -6.70
C GLY A 176 -16.38 10.83 -7.31
N GLY A 177 -15.93 9.68 -7.85
CA GLY A 177 -14.60 9.51 -8.45
C GLY A 177 -13.46 9.90 -7.50
N MET A 178 -12.36 10.43 -8.05
CA MET A 178 -11.14 10.80 -7.30
C MET A 178 -11.38 11.93 -6.28
N LYS A 179 -12.23 12.89 -6.56
CA LYS A 179 -12.58 13.96 -5.60
C LYS A 179 -13.15 13.37 -4.31
N SER A 180 -14.04 12.39 -4.44
CA SER A 180 -14.61 11.69 -3.30
C SER A 180 -13.51 11.00 -2.46
N VAL A 181 -12.59 10.31 -3.12
CA VAL A 181 -11.46 9.65 -2.46
C VAL A 181 -10.57 10.64 -1.71
N LEU A 182 -10.22 11.77 -2.33
CA LEU A 182 -9.37 12.80 -1.71
C LEU A 182 -10.02 13.45 -0.48
N TYR A 183 -11.27 13.93 -0.61
CA TYR A 183 -11.92 14.67 0.47
C TYR A 183 -12.40 13.77 1.62
N THR A 184 -12.84 12.54 1.34
CA THR A 184 -13.13 11.57 2.40
C THR A 184 -11.86 11.20 3.16
N SER A 185 -10.70 11.09 2.50
CA SER A 185 -9.40 10.82 3.14
C SER A 185 -8.99 11.93 4.13
N VAL A 186 -9.33 13.20 3.85
CA VAL A 186 -9.06 14.31 4.79
C VAL A 186 -9.84 14.16 6.10
N LEU A 187 -11.07 13.65 6.06
CA LEU A 187 -11.85 13.31 7.25
C LEU A 187 -11.33 12.03 7.93
N GLN A 188 -11.01 11.02 7.13
CA GLN A 188 -10.67 9.67 7.59
C GLN A 188 -9.30 9.63 8.29
N THR A 189 -8.30 10.35 7.77
CA THR A 189 -6.93 10.33 8.30
C THR A 189 -6.84 10.74 9.77
N PRO A 190 -7.38 11.88 10.23
CA PRO A 190 -7.33 12.26 11.65
C PRO A 190 -8.04 11.26 12.58
N ILE A 191 -9.17 10.70 12.14
CA ILE A 191 -9.95 9.73 12.93
C ILE A 191 -9.15 8.44 13.10
N LEU A 192 -8.52 7.95 12.02
CA LEU A 192 -7.65 6.78 12.06
C LEU A 192 -6.44 7.00 12.97
N LEU A 193 -5.76 8.14 12.85
CA LEU A 193 -4.60 8.48 13.68
C LEU A 193 -4.97 8.57 15.16
N LEU A 194 -6.05 9.27 15.50
CA LEU A 194 -6.52 9.40 16.88
C LEU A 194 -6.93 8.06 17.47
N GLY A 195 -7.69 7.26 16.72
CA GLY A 195 -8.11 5.93 17.17
C GLY A 195 -6.93 5.01 17.46
N SER A 196 -5.98 4.95 16.57
CA SER A 196 -4.78 4.10 16.71
C SER A 196 -3.84 4.60 17.82
N LEU A 197 -3.71 5.92 17.98
CA LEU A 197 -2.94 6.51 19.09
C LEU A 197 -3.54 6.16 20.46
N ILE A 198 -4.86 6.18 20.57
CA ILE A 198 -5.54 5.78 21.81
C ILE A 198 -5.26 4.31 22.14
N ILE A 199 -5.27 3.42 21.15
CA ILE A 199 -4.91 2.01 21.36
C ILE A 199 -3.48 1.89 21.87
N LEU A 200 -2.53 2.59 21.25
CA LEU A 200 -1.13 2.60 21.69
C LEU A 200 -1.01 3.03 23.16
N VAL A 201 -1.60 4.18 23.50
CA VAL A 201 -1.49 4.75 24.86
C VAL A 201 -2.16 3.85 25.91
N LEU A 202 -3.39 3.39 25.65
CA LEU A 202 -4.11 2.52 26.59
C LEU A 202 -3.49 1.13 26.69
N GLY A 203 -2.97 0.60 25.57
CA GLY A 203 -2.26 -0.67 25.55
C GLY A 203 -0.99 -0.62 26.39
N LEU A 204 -0.13 0.39 26.21
CA LEU A 204 1.06 0.61 27.03
C LEU A 204 0.70 0.80 28.50
N LYS A 205 -0.34 1.59 28.81
CA LYS A 205 -0.80 1.78 30.19
C LYS A 205 -1.24 0.47 30.83
N SER A 206 -1.95 -0.39 30.10
CA SER A 206 -2.40 -1.70 30.61
C SER A 206 -1.26 -2.67 30.87
N LEU A 207 -0.15 -2.52 30.14
CA LEU A 207 1.04 -3.36 30.28
C LEU A 207 2.02 -2.85 31.37
N GLY A 208 1.93 -1.58 31.75
CA GLY A 208 2.84 -0.93 32.70
C GLY A 208 3.86 0.00 32.07
N GLY A 209 3.81 0.22 30.75
CA GLY A 209 4.66 1.17 30.04
C GLY A 209 5.52 0.57 28.93
N TRP A 210 6.35 1.41 28.33
CA TRP A 210 7.25 1.06 27.23
C TRP A 210 8.30 0.02 27.65
N ASP A 211 8.95 0.23 28.80
CA ASP A 211 10.03 -0.64 29.28
C ASP A 211 9.51 -2.06 29.55
N GLU A 212 8.29 -2.18 30.07
CA GLU A 212 7.64 -3.46 30.32
C GLU A 212 7.32 -4.21 29.01
N MET A 213 6.95 -3.49 27.97
CA MET A 213 6.76 -4.07 26.62
C MET A 213 8.09 -4.56 26.05
N MET A 214 9.12 -3.71 26.08
CA MET A 214 10.45 -4.05 25.57
C MET A 214 11.03 -5.26 26.32
N ALA A 215 10.91 -5.29 27.64
CA ALA A 215 11.34 -6.41 28.47
C ALA A 215 10.62 -7.72 28.09
N ALA A 216 9.29 -7.68 27.94
CA ALA A 216 8.53 -8.89 27.57
C ALA A 216 8.90 -9.40 26.16
N CYS A 217 9.11 -8.50 25.21
CA CYS A 217 9.48 -8.82 23.84
C CYS A 217 10.95 -9.27 23.68
N SER A 218 11.79 -9.07 24.70
CA SER A 218 13.20 -9.48 24.71
C SER A 218 13.45 -10.83 25.40
N ILE A 219 12.41 -11.46 26.00
CA ILE A 219 12.59 -12.71 26.73
C ILE A 219 12.86 -13.90 25.80
N GLN A 220 12.10 -13.99 24.70
CA GLN A 220 12.24 -15.08 23.75
C GLN A 220 13.00 -14.66 22.51
N THR A 221 13.88 -15.55 22.05
CA THR A 221 14.48 -15.44 20.73
C THR A 221 13.49 -15.85 19.65
N VAL A 222 13.50 -15.13 18.53
CA VAL A 222 12.63 -15.40 17.38
C VAL A 222 13.27 -16.33 16.34
N ASN A 223 14.58 -16.59 16.49
CA ASN A 223 15.35 -17.50 15.64
C ASN A 223 16.50 -18.15 16.44
N GLU A 224 17.20 -19.08 15.81
CA GLU A 224 18.36 -19.80 16.38
C GLU A 224 19.64 -18.92 16.51
N TYR A 225 19.63 -17.72 15.96
CA TYR A 225 20.78 -16.80 15.96
C TYR A 225 20.77 -15.83 17.14
N GLY A 226 19.78 -15.92 18.01
CA GLY A 226 19.66 -15.10 19.22
C GLY A 226 18.96 -13.76 19.03
N ASP A 227 18.32 -13.52 17.88
CA ASP A 227 17.53 -12.31 17.67
C ASP A 227 16.24 -12.33 18.49
N HIS A 228 15.81 -11.16 18.96
CA HIS A 228 14.58 -10.96 19.72
C HIS A 228 13.50 -10.22 18.92
N MET A 229 12.27 -10.20 19.41
CA MET A 229 11.20 -9.43 18.78
C MET A 229 11.50 -7.92 18.73
N THR A 230 12.34 -7.41 19.60
CA THR A 230 12.78 -6.01 19.61
C THR A 230 13.89 -5.70 18.58
N SER A 231 14.50 -6.73 17.98
CA SER A 231 15.59 -6.56 17.01
C SER A 231 15.06 -6.10 15.66
N LEU A 232 15.41 -4.88 15.23
CA LEU A 232 15.15 -4.38 13.88
C LEU A 232 16.12 -5.01 12.88
N ILE A 233 17.39 -5.07 13.26
CA ILE A 233 18.48 -5.66 12.48
C ILE A 233 18.66 -7.10 12.94
N ARG A 234 18.30 -8.07 12.10
CA ARG A 234 18.42 -9.49 12.38
C ARG A 234 19.61 -10.13 11.68
N ASP A 235 20.05 -11.29 12.13
CA ASP A 235 21.16 -12.01 11.49
C ASP A 235 20.95 -12.15 9.98
N LEU A 236 22.04 -12.16 9.20
CA LEU A 236 22.02 -12.35 7.74
C LEU A 236 21.40 -13.68 7.30
N ARG A 237 21.35 -14.65 8.19
CA ARG A 237 20.83 -16.01 7.95
C ARG A 237 19.41 -16.20 8.49
N ASP A 238 18.80 -15.13 9.06
CA ASP A 238 17.40 -15.21 9.51
C ASP A 238 16.51 -15.71 8.35
N PRO A 239 15.71 -16.77 8.56
CA PRO A 239 14.93 -17.38 7.49
C PRO A 239 13.84 -16.47 6.94
N GLN A 240 13.35 -15.51 7.73
CA GLN A 240 12.26 -14.60 7.33
C GLN A 240 12.76 -13.21 6.95
N TYR A 241 13.56 -12.56 7.81
CA TYR A 241 13.93 -11.15 7.70
C TYR A 241 15.44 -10.91 7.88
N PRO A 242 16.30 -11.55 7.08
CA PRO A 242 17.73 -11.25 7.12
C PRO A 242 17.95 -9.76 6.83
N TRP A 243 18.72 -9.04 7.67
CA TRP A 243 18.75 -7.57 7.64
C TRP A 243 19.09 -6.98 6.26
N LEU A 244 20.07 -7.54 5.56
CA LEU A 244 20.44 -7.06 4.22
C LEU A 244 19.32 -7.32 3.21
N GLY A 245 18.68 -8.49 3.30
CA GLY A 245 17.51 -8.82 2.50
C GLY A 245 16.33 -7.90 2.81
N ALA A 246 16.06 -7.63 4.10
CA ALA A 246 14.99 -6.73 4.53
C ALA A 246 15.23 -5.30 4.02
N LEU A 247 16.47 -4.79 4.13
CA LEU A 247 16.83 -3.46 3.64
C LEU A 247 16.68 -3.34 2.11
N VAL A 248 17.26 -4.27 1.36
CA VAL A 248 17.23 -4.26 -0.11
C VAL A 248 15.83 -4.61 -0.64
N GLY A 249 15.23 -5.69 -0.14
CA GLY A 249 13.91 -6.15 -0.59
C GLY A 249 12.81 -5.14 -0.29
N SER A 250 12.80 -4.57 0.91
CA SER A 250 11.82 -3.52 1.25
C SER A 250 12.01 -2.26 0.40
N ALA A 251 13.26 -1.90 0.09
CA ALA A 251 13.56 -0.75 -0.79
C ALA A 251 13.05 -0.99 -2.23
N VAL A 252 13.22 -2.18 -2.79
CA VAL A 252 12.73 -2.54 -4.14
C VAL A 252 11.20 -2.52 -4.18
N ILE A 253 10.55 -3.15 -3.19
CA ILE A 253 9.09 -3.17 -3.09
C ILE A 253 8.57 -1.74 -2.86
N GLY A 254 9.21 -0.97 -1.96
CA GLY A 254 8.85 0.42 -1.69
C GLY A 254 9.02 1.33 -2.89
N PHE A 255 10.08 1.17 -3.67
CA PHE A 255 10.28 1.94 -4.90
C PHE A 255 9.15 1.69 -5.91
N TRP A 256 8.81 0.43 -6.16
CA TRP A 256 7.65 0.10 -6.99
C TRP A 256 6.36 0.71 -6.43
N TYR A 257 6.04 0.45 -5.18
CA TYR A 257 4.78 0.84 -4.55
C TYR A 257 4.60 2.37 -4.48
N TRP A 258 5.62 3.09 -3.98
CA TRP A 258 5.51 4.53 -3.75
C TRP A 258 5.76 5.36 -5.00
N CYS A 259 6.71 4.95 -5.87
CA CYS A 259 7.16 5.79 -6.97
C CYS A 259 6.49 5.44 -8.32
N THR A 260 5.95 4.23 -8.49
CA THR A 260 5.53 3.74 -9.82
C THR A 260 4.16 3.09 -9.87
N ASP A 261 3.56 2.76 -8.72
CA ASP A 261 2.24 2.15 -8.69
C ASP A 261 1.14 3.20 -8.89
N GLN A 262 0.25 2.96 -9.86
CA GLN A 262 -0.90 3.82 -10.16
C GLN A 262 -1.73 4.13 -8.93
N TYR A 263 -1.90 3.14 -8.07
CA TYR A 263 -2.65 3.22 -6.82
C TYR A 263 -2.22 4.39 -5.92
N ILE A 264 -0.92 4.67 -5.83
CA ILE A 264 -0.37 5.79 -5.03
C ILE A 264 -0.15 7.02 -5.88
N VAL A 265 0.51 6.88 -7.04
CA VAL A 265 0.94 8.02 -7.87
C VAL A 265 -0.26 8.83 -8.39
N GLN A 266 -1.43 8.22 -8.58
CA GLN A 266 -2.64 8.92 -9.01
C GLN A 266 -3.01 10.12 -8.10
N ARG A 267 -2.76 10.04 -6.77
CA ARG A 267 -3.01 11.14 -5.83
C ARG A 267 -2.10 12.31 -6.12
N VAL A 268 -0.86 12.02 -6.43
CA VAL A 268 0.14 13.03 -6.77
C VAL A 268 -0.18 13.68 -8.12
N LEU A 269 -0.65 12.90 -9.10
CA LEU A 269 -1.11 13.39 -10.40
C LEU A 269 -2.38 14.26 -10.32
N SER A 270 -3.13 14.17 -9.21
CA SER A 270 -4.31 15.00 -8.95
C SER A 270 -3.95 16.41 -8.43
N GLY A 271 -2.69 16.66 -8.12
CA GLY A 271 -2.21 17.95 -7.62
C GLY A 271 -2.40 19.08 -8.61
N LYS A 272 -2.72 20.28 -8.09
CA LYS A 272 -2.90 21.51 -8.86
C LYS A 272 -1.65 21.87 -9.66
N ASP A 273 -0.49 21.69 -9.07
CA ASP A 273 0.81 21.96 -9.68
C ASP A 273 1.91 21.08 -9.06
N GLU A 274 3.13 21.21 -9.56
CA GLU A 274 4.30 20.46 -9.08
C GLU A 274 4.62 20.77 -7.59
N LYS A 275 4.35 22.00 -7.14
CA LYS A 275 4.58 22.44 -5.77
C LYS A 275 3.61 21.74 -4.80
N GLU A 276 2.30 21.74 -5.11
CA GLU A 276 1.29 21.06 -4.29
C GLU A 276 1.54 19.55 -4.25
N SER A 277 1.89 18.94 -5.39
CA SER A 277 2.22 17.53 -5.49
C SER A 277 3.44 17.16 -4.63
N ARG A 278 4.54 17.93 -4.70
CA ARG A 278 5.74 17.71 -3.89
C ARG A 278 5.47 17.88 -2.39
N ARG A 279 4.80 18.94 -1.99
CA ARG A 279 4.43 19.17 -0.59
C ARG A 279 3.51 18.09 -0.05
N GLY A 280 2.59 17.60 -0.89
CA GLY A 280 1.75 16.46 -0.56
C GLY A 280 2.56 15.19 -0.29
N THR A 281 3.60 14.93 -1.07
CA THR A 281 4.50 13.80 -0.80
C THR A 281 5.32 14.00 0.49
N ILE A 282 5.81 15.21 0.78
CA ILE A 282 6.51 15.51 2.04
C ILE A 282 5.58 15.29 3.24
N PHE A 283 4.35 15.77 3.17
CA PHE A 283 3.36 15.54 4.22
C PHE A 283 3.02 14.05 4.38
N GLY A 284 2.79 13.34 3.26
CA GLY A 284 2.60 11.89 3.26
C GLY A 284 3.77 11.12 3.84
N ALA A 285 5.00 11.59 3.63
CA ALA A 285 6.22 11.01 4.19
C ALA A 285 6.29 11.14 5.72
N TYR A 286 5.87 12.28 6.30
CA TYR A 286 5.71 12.40 7.76
C TYR A 286 4.69 11.39 8.30
N LEU A 287 3.53 11.32 7.66
CA LEU A 287 2.48 10.40 8.08
C LEU A 287 2.93 8.93 7.99
N LYS A 288 3.77 8.59 7.00
CA LYS A 288 4.30 7.22 6.81
C LYS A 288 5.28 6.76 7.91
N LEU A 289 5.81 7.66 8.73
CA LEU A 289 6.61 7.29 9.90
C LEU A 289 5.76 6.77 11.08
N LEU A 290 4.46 7.06 11.09
CA LEU A 290 3.56 6.75 12.20
C LEU A 290 3.11 5.28 12.29
N PRO A 291 2.93 4.50 11.21
CA PRO A 291 2.38 3.14 11.28
C PRO A 291 3.15 2.17 12.17
N VAL A 292 4.45 2.34 12.32
CA VAL A 292 5.24 1.55 13.29
C VAL A 292 4.66 1.69 14.69
N PHE A 293 4.41 2.94 15.12
CA PHE A 293 3.88 3.22 16.45
C PHE A 293 2.39 2.92 16.56
N LEU A 294 1.64 3.09 15.48
CA LEU A 294 0.17 2.99 15.51
C LEU A 294 -0.36 1.56 15.28
N PHE A 295 0.44 0.67 14.67
CA PHE A 295 0.01 -0.68 14.32
C PHE A 295 1.02 -1.75 14.72
N LEU A 296 2.30 -1.61 14.37
CA LEU A 296 3.32 -2.62 14.70
C LEU A 296 3.49 -2.77 16.20
N ILE A 297 3.74 -1.67 16.90
CA ILE A 297 3.90 -1.65 18.36
C ILE A 297 2.64 -2.12 19.10
N PRO A 298 1.41 -1.73 18.76
CA PRO A 298 0.23 -2.39 19.32
C PRO A 298 0.20 -3.91 19.16
N GLY A 299 0.71 -4.46 18.05
CA GLY A 299 0.91 -5.90 17.91
C GLY A 299 1.85 -6.48 18.96
N MET A 300 3.01 -5.84 19.17
CA MET A 300 3.96 -6.21 20.23
C MET A 300 3.37 -6.07 21.64
N ILE A 301 2.55 -5.05 21.88
CA ILE A 301 1.81 -4.88 23.14
C ILE A 301 0.85 -6.05 23.35
N ALA A 302 0.10 -6.48 22.33
CA ALA A 302 -0.82 -7.61 22.44
C ALA A 302 -0.07 -8.91 22.78
N TYR A 303 1.09 -9.14 22.15
CA TYR A 303 1.97 -10.24 22.47
C TYR A 303 2.45 -10.19 23.95
N ALA A 304 2.93 -9.02 24.39
CA ALA A 304 3.43 -8.83 25.76
C ALA A 304 2.33 -9.01 26.81
N LEU A 305 1.11 -8.50 26.58
CA LEU A 305 -0.04 -8.69 27.46
C LEU A 305 -0.41 -10.17 27.58
N HIS A 306 -0.39 -10.90 26.45
CA HIS A 306 -0.68 -12.33 26.43
C HIS A 306 0.40 -13.14 27.18
N THR A 307 1.66 -12.92 26.87
CA THR A 307 2.80 -13.68 27.43
C THR A 307 2.95 -13.46 28.94
N LYS A 308 2.69 -12.23 29.42
CA LYS A 308 2.68 -11.91 30.86
C LYS A 308 1.41 -12.35 31.59
N GLY A 309 0.37 -12.81 30.88
CA GLY A 309 -0.90 -13.20 31.49
C GLY A 309 -1.58 -12.03 32.22
N ILE A 310 -1.53 -10.82 31.66
CA ILE A 310 -2.07 -9.61 32.33
C ILE A 310 -3.58 -9.73 32.49
N THR A 311 -4.04 -9.54 33.73
CA THR A 311 -5.47 -9.42 34.05
C THR A 311 -5.94 -7.99 33.77
N LEU A 312 -6.92 -7.85 32.91
CA LEU A 312 -7.52 -6.57 32.54
C LEU A 312 -8.42 -6.03 33.65
N PRO A 313 -8.77 -4.72 33.61
CA PRO A 313 -9.72 -4.14 34.58
C PRO A 313 -11.10 -4.83 34.59
N SER A 314 -11.46 -5.56 33.53
CA SER A 314 -12.67 -6.40 33.46
C SER A 314 -12.59 -7.69 34.31
N GLY A 315 -11.43 -8.02 34.89
CA GLY A 315 -11.19 -9.27 35.60
C GLY A 315 -10.80 -10.47 34.71
N GLU A 316 -10.78 -10.27 33.39
CA GLU A 316 -10.36 -11.32 32.43
C GLU A 316 -8.86 -11.25 32.15
N VAL A 317 -8.22 -12.43 31.99
CA VAL A 317 -6.85 -12.50 31.49
C VAL A 317 -6.83 -12.20 29.99
N PHE A 318 -5.87 -11.36 29.56
CA PHE A 318 -5.69 -11.08 28.14
C PHE A 318 -5.15 -12.30 27.40
N VAL A 319 -5.92 -12.81 26.44
CA VAL A 319 -5.54 -13.97 25.62
C VAL A 319 -5.54 -13.55 24.14
N LEU A 320 -4.46 -13.83 23.45
CA LEU A 320 -4.29 -13.65 22.00
C LEU A 320 -4.44 -15.01 21.33
N SER A 321 -5.47 -15.20 20.51
CA SER A 321 -5.74 -16.49 19.84
C SER A 321 -4.81 -16.75 18.66
N THR A 322 -4.57 -15.73 17.84
CA THR A 322 -3.68 -15.74 16.69
C THR A 322 -2.99 -14.39 16.56
N PRO A 323 -1.81 -14.30 15.94
CA PRO A 323 -1.14 -13.00 15.74
C PRO A 323 -2.02 -11.99 15.02
N ASP A 324 -2.75 -12.38 13.98
CA ASP A 324 -3.64 -11.49 13.21
C ASP A 324 -4.84 -10.95 14.03
N ALA A 325 -5.16 -11.59 15.16
CA ALA A 325 -6.17 -11.09 16.09
C ALA A 325 -5.66 -9.98 17.03
N ALA A 326 -4.37 -9.60 16.97
CA ALA A 326 -3.76 -8.67 17.92
C ALA A 326 -4.51 -7.33 18.02
N PHE A 327 -4.65 -6.60 16.93
CA PHE A 327 -5.32 -5.30 16.91
C PHE A 327 -6.82 -5.39 17.23
N PRO A 328 -7.61 -6.30 16.61
CA PRO A 328 -9.01 -6.48 16.98
C PRO A 328 -9.22 -6.85 18.45
N THR A 329 -8.35 -7.68 19.04
CA THR A 329 -8.45 -8.07 20.46
C THR A 329 -8.17 -6.88 21.39
N LEU A 330 -7.17 -6.05 21.06
CA LEU A 330 -6.92 -4.80 21.81
C LEU A 330 -8.14 -3.88 21.75
N VAL A 331 -8.74 -3.68 20.58
CA VAL A 331 -9.97 -2.89 20.40
C VAL A 331 -11.11 -3.44 21.22
N ALA A 332 -11.33 -4.75 21.19
CA ALA A 332 -12.45 -5.39 21.88
C ALA A 332 -12.31 -5.34 23.40
N LYS A 333 -11.08 -5.55 23.94
CA LYS A 333 -10.86 -5.80 25.37
C LYS A 333 -10.33 -4.61 26.18
N ILE A 334 -9.58 -3.66 25.56
CA ILE A 334 -8.91 -2.58 26.29
C ILE A 334 -9.72 -1.26 26.24
N LEU A 335 -10.47 -1.03 25.18
CA LEU A 335 -11.09 0.27 24.95
C LEU A 335 -12.39 0.46 25.75
N PRO A 336 -12.56 1.62 26.43
CA PRO A 336 -13.81 1.99 27.05
C PRO A 336 -14.89 2.35 26.03
N ALA A 337 -16.15 2.37 26.50
CA ALA A 337 -17.30 2.78 25.69
C ALA A 337 -17.12 4.22 25.13
N GLY A 338 -17.57 4.45 23.92
CA GLY A 338 -17.41 5.69 23.15
C GLY A 338 -16.07 5.76 22.40
N VAL A 339 -14.96 5.41 23.07
CA VAL A 339 -13.64 5.32 22.44
C VAL A 339 -13.58 4.13 21.46
N LYS A 340 -14.22 3.03 21.82
CA LYS A 340 -14.35 1.86 20.93
C LYS A 340 -15.05 2.26 19.63
N GLY A 341 -16.13 3.05 19.69
CA GLY A 341 -16.80 3.59 18.51
C GLY A 341 -15.89 4.42 17.63
N LEU A 342 -15.06 5.31 18.22
CA LEU A 342 -14.09 6.11 17.46
C LEU A 342 -13.05 5.25 16.73
N VAL A 343 -12.54 4.22 17.40
CA VAL A 343 -11.57 3.30 16.79
C VAL A 343 -12.22 2.48 15.68
N VAL A 344 -13.46 2.05 15.85
CA VAL A 344 -14.23 1.38 14.79
C VAL A 344 -14.42 2.30 13.58
N CYS A 345 -14.69 3.60 13.79
CA CYS A 345 -14.69 4.58 12.70
C CYS A 345 -13.33 4.67 12.00
N GLY A 346 -12.22 4.63 12.75
CA GLY A 346 -10.86 4.60 12.18
C GLY A 346 -10.62 3.36 11.33
N ILE A 347 -11.08 2.19 11.77
CA ILE A 347 -10.98 0.93 11.00
C ILE A 347 -11.83 1.03 9.72
N LEU A 348 -13.09 1.46 9.83
CA LEU A 348 -13.96 1.69 8.67
C LEU A 348 -13.30 2.66 7.69
N ALA A 349 -12.79 3.78 8.21
CA ALA A 349 -12.10 4.80 7.42
C ALA A 349 -10.93 4.22 6.62
N ALA A 350 -10.05 3.44 7.25
CA ALA A 350 -8.90 2.82 6.62
C ALA A 350 -9.31 1.86 5.49
N LEU A 351 -10.23 0.95 5.79
CA LEU A 351 -10.70 -0.06 4.82
C LEU A 351 -11.42 0.59 3.63
N MET A 352 -12.31 1.56 3.89
CA MET A 352 -13.03 2.27 2.86
C MET A 352 -12.10 3.11 1.97
N SER A 353 -11.11 3.78 2.54
CA SER A 353 -10.14 4.59 1.79
C SER A 353 -9.29 3.74 0.86
N SER A 354 -8.77 2.61 1.35
CA SER A 354 -7.99 1.67 0.54
C SER A 354 -8.82 1.10 -0.60
N LEU A 355 -10.04 0.62 -0.33
CA LEU A 355 -10.93 0.09 -1.36
C LEU A 355 -11.33 1.13 -2.40
N ALA A 356 -11.73 2.34 -1.97
CA ALA A 356 -12.09 3.41 -2.89
C ALA A 356 -10.95 3.78 -3.82
N SER A 357 -9.74 3.79 -3.28
CA SER A 357 -8.52 4.05 -4.02
C SER A 357 -8.24 2.97 -5.07
N LEU A 358 -8.40 1.70 -4.71
CA LEU A 358 -8.24 0.57 -5.62
C LEU A 358 -9.29 0.57 -6.73
N PHE A 359 -10.56 0.81 -6.37
CA PHE A 359 -11.64 0.89 -7.33
C PHE A 359 -11.41 2.00 -8.37
N ASN A 360 -11.07 3.20 -7.90
CA ASN A 360 -10.84 4.33 -8.78
C ASN A 360 -9.60 4.13 -9.67
N SER A 361 -8.49 3.59 -9.13
CA SER A 361 -7.27 3.33 -9.90
C SER A 361 -7.47 2.23 -10.94
N SER A 362 -8.17 1.15 -10.58
CA SER A 362 -8.48 0.06 -11.50
C SER A 362 -9.42 0.51 -12.62
N ALA A 363 -10.46 1.28 -12.28
CA ALA A 363 -11.38 1.85 -13.27
C ALA A 363 -10.67 2.80 -14.23
N MET A 364 -9.75 3.61 -13.72
CA MET A 364 -8.93 4.50 -14.54
C MET A 364 -8.03 3.72 -15.50
N LEU A 365 -7.30 2.71 -15.01
CA LEU A 365 -6.46 1.85 -15.85
C LEU A 365 -7.29 1.20 -16.97
N PHE A 366 -8.45 0.63 -16.63
CA PHE A 366 -9.32 0.03 -17.65
C PHE A 366 -9.81 1.07 -18.67
N THR A 367 -10.31 2.21 -18.20
CA THR A 367 -10.92 3.21 -19.08
C THR A 367 -9.90 3.90 -19.96
N ILE A 368 -8.74 4.31 -19.42
CA ILE A 368 -7.74 5.09 -20.15
C ILE A 368 -6.80 4.20 -20.94
N ASP A 369 -6.37 3.05 -20.39
CA ASP A 369 -5.34 2.23 -21.01
C ASP A 369 -5.89 1.16 -21.96
N PHE A 370 -7.17 0.76 -21.80
CA PHE A 370 -7.81 -0.19 -22.71
C PHE A 370 -8.91 0.46 -23.53
N TRP A 371 -9.96 1.02 -22.92
CA TRP A 371 -11.11 1.49 -23.67
C TRP A 371 -10.82 2.68 -24.57
N LYS A 372 -10.28 3.76 -24.03
CA LYS A 372 -9.96 4.99 -24.79
C LYS A 372 -8.95 4.71 -25.92
N ARG A 373 -8.10 3.72 -25.73
CA ARG A 373 -7.13 3.29 -26.73
C ARG A 373 -7.75 2.48 -27.87
N LEU A 374 -8.74 1.62 -27.55
CA LEU A 374 -9.50 0.86 -28.56
C LEU A 374 -10.52 1.75 -29.30
N LYS A 375 -11.06 2.74 -28.61
CA LYS A 375 -12.06 3.69 -29.13
C LYS A 375 -11.66 5.13 -28.77
N PRO A 376 -10.69 5.73 -29.49
CA PRO A 376 -10.17 7.09 -29.19
C PRO A 376 -11.24 8.18 -29.28
N GLU A 377 -12.22 8.02 -30.17
CA GLU A 377 -13.31 8.98 -30.42
C GLU A 377 -14.41 8.97 -29.33
N THR A 378 -14.22 8.22 -28.25
CA THR A 378 -15.23 8.13 -27.18
C THR A 378 -15.38 9.49 -26.48
N PRO A 379 -16.59 10.07 -26.43
CA PRO A 379 -16.85 11.33 -25.75
C PRO A 379 -16.50 11.27 -24.25
N GLU A 380 -16.02 12.38 -23.67
CA GLU A 380 -15.58 12.46 -22.28
C GLU A 380 -16.66 11.98 -21.27
N LYS A 381 -17.94 12.38 -21.46
CA LYS A 381 -19.05 11.90 -20.60
C LYS A 381 -19.25 10.38 -20.68
N GLN A 382 -19.00 9.78 -21.83
CA GLN A 382 -19.08 8.32 -21.99
C GLN A 382 -17.89 7.63 -21.33
N LEU A 383 -16.68 8.22 -21.36
CA LEU A 383 -15.52 7.71 -20.61
C LEU A 383 -15.77 7.66 -19.10
N VAL A 384 -16.43 8.69 -18.55
CA VAL A 384 -16.84 8.68 -17.13
C VAL A 384 -17.80 7.51 -16.84
N ARG A 385 -18.83 7.30 -17.68
CA ARG A 385 -19.76 6.15 -17.52
C ARG A 385 -19.05 4.81 -17.60
N ILE A 386 -18.11 4.66 -18.51
CA ILE A 386 -17.30 3.45 -18.65
C ILE A 386 -16.47 3.22 -17.38
N GLY A 387 -15.88 4.27 -16.82
CA GLY A 387 -15.19 4.21 -15.53
C GLY A 387 -16.09 3.75 -14.39
N GLN A 388 -17.31 4.26 -14.33
CA GLN A 388 -18.32 3.86 -13.35
C GLN A 388 -18.68 2.37 -13.49
N VAL A 389 -18.93 1.91 -14.71
CA VAL A 389 -19.22 0.48 -14.99
C VAL A 389 -18.01 -0.39 -14.66
N ALA A 390 -16.80 0.05 -15.03
CA ALA A 390 -15.58 -0.67 -14.71
C ALA A 390 -15.41 -0.81 -13.17
N THR A 391 -15.70 0.23 -12.41
CA THR A 391 -15.68 0.17 -10.93
C THR A 391 -16.63 -0.92 -10.42
N VAL A 392 -17.86 -0.97 -10.93
CA VAL A 392 -18.86 -1.99 -10.52
C VAL A 392 -18.38 -3.41 -10.87
N VAL A 393 -17.80 -3.60 -12.05
CA VAL A 393 -17.25 -4.91 -12.46
C VAL A 393 -16.12 -5.34 -11.54
N ILE A 394 -15.19 -4.42 -11.19
CA ILE A 394 -14.07 -4.69 -10.30
C ILE A 394 -14.53 -5.06 -8.89
N VAL A 395 -15.57 -4.38 -8.40
CA VAL A 395 -16.24 -4.69 -7.13
C VAL A 395 -16.76 -6.13 -7.13
N ILE A 396 -17.49 -6.51 -8.18
CA ILE A 396 -18.05 -7.87 -8.32
C ILE A 396 -16.93 -8.91 -8.36
N LEU A 397 -15.89 -8.68 -9.17
CA LEU A 397 -14.74 -9.58 -9.26
C LEU A 397 -14.01 -9.73 -7.92
N GLY A 398 -13.84 -8.64 -7.17
CA GLY A 398 -13.25 -8.66 -5.83
C GLY A 398 -14.06 -9.52 -4.86
N ILE A 399 -15.38 -9.38 -4.84
CA ILE A 399 -16.28 -10.20 -4.00
C ILE A 399 -16.19 -11.68 -4.38
N LEU A 400 -16.21 -11.99 -5.67
CA LEU A 400 -16.12 -13.39 -6.17
C LEU A 400 -14.78 -14.05 -5.82
N TRP A 401 -13.73 -13.28 -5.58
CA TRP A 401 -12.41 -13.81 -5.22
C TRP A 401 -12.26 -14.14 -3.73
N ILE A 402 -13.11 -13.61 -2.84
CA ILE A 402 -13.03 -13.81 -1.37
C ILE A 402 -12.98 -15.30 -0.97
N PRO A 403 -13.82 -16.22 -1.53
CA PRO A 403 -13.77 -17.63 -1.15
C PRO A 403 -12.39 -18.26 -1.39
N ILE A 404 -11.71 -17.86 -2.47
CA ILE A 404 -10.37 -18.34 -2.80
C ILE A 404 -9.36 -17.84 -1.78
N MET A 405 -9.47 -16.58 -1.37
CA MET A 405 -8.57 -16.01 -0.35
C MET A 405 -8.72 -16.69 1.02
N ARG A 406 -9.92 -17.10 1.40
CA ARG A 406 -10.15 -17.85 2.66
C ARG A 406 -9.39 -19.18 2.72
N SER A 407 -9.00 -19.73 1.59
CA SER A 407 -8.29 -21.01 1.50
C SER A 407 -6.76 -20.90 1.49
N VAL A 408 -6.18 -19.69 1.40
CA VAL A 408 -4.76 -19.52 1.00
C VAL A 408 -3.82 -19.15 2.16
N GLY A 409 -4.27 -18.68 3.34
CA GLY A 409 -3.23 -18.15 4.18
C GLY A 409 -3.39 -18.01 5.69
N ASP A 410 -2.29 -18.27 6.40
CA ASP A 410 -2.19 -18.15 7.86
C ASP A 410 -1.82 -16.73 8.34
N VAL A 411 -1.04 -15.95 7.58
CA VAL A 411 -0.68 -14.55 7.91
C VAL A 411 -0.79 -13.67 6.66
N LEU A 412 -1.83 -12.85 6.65
CA LEU A 412 -2.25 -12.03 5.51
C LEU A 412 -1.17 -11.07 5.00
N TYR A 413 -0.43 -10.43 5.92
CA TYR A 413 0.60 -9.46 5.56
C TYR A 413 1.78 -10.12 4.82
N ASN A 414 2.24 -11.26 5.31
CA ASN A 414 3.35 -11.98 4.71
C ASN A 414 3.01 -12.44 3.29
N TYR A 415 1.78 -12.94 3.07
CA TYR A 415 1.29 -13.28 1.73
C TYR A 415 1.34 -12.09 0.77
N LEU A 416 0.83 -10.92 1.20
CA LEU A 416 0.86 -9.72 0.36
C LEU A 416 2.27 -9.29 0.01
N GLN A 417 3.16 -9.26 0.98
CA GLN A 417 4.55 -8.84 0.76
C GLN A 417 5.29 -9.84 -0.16
N ASP A 418 5.00 -11.12 -0.03
CA ASP A 418 5.59 -12.15 -0.89
C ASP A 418 5.14 -11.98 -2.35
N VAL A 419 3.85 -11.79 -2.60
CA VAL A 419 3.34 -11.50 -3.96
C VAL A 419 3.93 -10.20 -4.50
N GLN A 420 4.04 -9.15 -3.69
CA GLN A 420 4.64 -7.88 -4.11
C GLN A 420 6.14 -8.04 -4.43
N SER A 421 6.85 -8.89 -3.70
CA SER A 421 8.27 -9.14 -3.91
C SER A 421 8.60 -9.74 -5.27
N VAL A 422 7.67 -10.46 -5.88
CA VAL A 422 7.84 -11.05 -7.22
C VAL A 422 7.33 -10.15 -8.35
N LEU A 423 6.48 -9.17 -8.05
CA LEU A 423 6.00 -8.20 -9.06
C LEU A 423 6.88 -6.95 -9.14
N ALA A 424 7.34 -6.45 -7.99
CA ALA A 424 8.04 -5.18 -7.88
C ALA A 424 9.35 -5.08 -8.68
N PRO A 425 10.25 -6.09 -8.69
CA PRO A 425 11.58 -5.94 -9.31
C PRO A 425 11.54 -5.66 -10.81
N GLY A 426 10.67 -6.34 -11.55
CA GLY A 426 10.52 -6.12 -13.00
C GLY A 426 10.06 -4.71 -13.33
N ILE A 427 9.05 -4.21 -12.59
CA ILE A 427 8.53 -2.85 -12.78
C ILE A 427 9.57 -1.83 -12.33
N ALA A 428 10.17 -2.02 -11.15
CA ALA A 428 11.18 -1.13 -10.60
C ALA A 428 12.39 -0.96 -11.53
N SER A 429 12.89 -2.05 -12.12
CA SER A 429 14.03 -2.02 -13.06
C SER A 429 13.76 -1.13 -14.28
N VAL A 430 12.55 -1.24 -14.85
CA VAL A 430 12.16 -0.49 -16.05
C VAL A 430 11.95 1.00 -15.75
N PHE A 431 11.32 1.35 -14.62
CA PHE A 431 11.19 2.74 -14.23
C PHE A 431 12.52 3.36 -13.84
N LEU A 432 13.35 2.65 -13.07
CA LEU A 432 14.67 3.14 -12.64
C LEU A 432 15.56 3.43 -13.86
N LEU A 433 15.78 2.43 -14.71
CA LEU A 433 16.60 2.60 -15.91
C LEU A 433 15.92 3.50 -16.94
N GLY A 434 14.58 3.52 -16.99
CA GLY A 434 13.82 4.39 -17.86
C GLY A 434 14.08 5.87 -17.60
N ILE A 435 14.20 6.28 -16.34
CA ILE A 435 14.44 7.67 -15.96
C ILE A 435 15.94 7.99 -15.87
N CYS A 436 16.77 7.03 -15.43
CA CYS A 436 18.19 7.28 -15.18
C CYS A 436 19.08 7.09 -16.42
N TRP A 437 18.68 6.30 -17.40
CA TRP A 437 19.54 5.90 -18.49
C TRP A 437 18.99 6.25 -19.89
N LYS A 438 19.62 7.21 -20.55
CA LYS A 438 19.22 7.71 -21.89
C LYS A 438 19.21 6.64 -22.98
N ARG A 439 20.08 5.62 -22.86
CA ARG A 439 20.24 4.56 -23.85
C ARG A 439 19.17 3.46 -23.76
N ALA A 440 18.40 3.40 -22.64
CA ALA A 440 17.37 2.39 -22.46
C ALA A 440 16.34 2.41 -23.60
N SER A 441 16.31 1.33 -24.39
CA SER A 441 15.51 1.19 -25.60
C SER A 441 14.08 0.74 -25.31
N ALA A 442 13.20 0.90 -26.29
CA ALA A 442 11.82 0.45 -26.22
C ALA A 442 11.70 -1.08 -25.99
N GLN A 443 12.57 -1.85 -26.64
CA GLN A 443 12.63 -3.30 -26.47
C GLN A 443 13.19 -3.67 -25.09
N GLY A 444 14.21 -2.96 -24.61
CA GLY A 444 14.77 -3.16 -23.26
C GLY A 444 13.71 -2.99 -22.18
N GLY A 445 12.88 -1.93 -22.25
CA GLY A 445 11.78 -1.72 -21.30
C GLY A 445 10.73 -2.84 -21.35
N MET A 446 10.35 -3.28 -22.53
CA MET A 446 9.39 -4.37 -22.71
C MET A 446 9.91 -5.70 -22.11
N TRP A 447 11.13 -6.10 -22.48
CA TRP A 447 11.72 -7.36 -22.01
C TRP A 447 12.05 -7.32 -20.51
N GLY A 448 12.38 -6.15 -19.95
CA GLY A 448 12.53 -5.97 -18.51
C GLY A 448 11.24 -6.28 -17.75
N LEU A 449 10.09 -5.78 -18.21
CA LEU A 449 8.79 -6.12 -17.62
C LEU A 449 8.47 -7.62 -17.78
N LEU A 450 8.63 -8.17 -19.00
CA LEU A 450 8.31 -9.57 -19.27
C LEU A 450 9.19 -10.53 -18.47
N SER A 451 10.49 -10.27 -18.36
CA SER A 451 11.39 -11.10 -17.55
C SER A 451 10.98 -11.11 -16.09
N GLY A 452 10.60 -9.94 -15.54
CA GLY A 452 10.07 -9.84 -14.18
C GLY A 452 8.82 -10.69 -13.98
N ILE A 453 7.87 -10.66 -14.92
CA ILE A 453 6.64 -11.46 -14.86
C ILE A 453 6.97 -12.96 -14.92
N ILE A 454 7.77 -13.37 -15.89
CA ILE A 454 8.11 -14.79 -16.11
C ILE A 454 8.79 -15.36 -14.86
N ILE A 455 9.82 -14.68 -14.34
CA ILE A 455 10.56 -15.13 -13.15
C ILE A 455 9.61 -15.14 -11.93
N GLY A 456 8.79 -14.09 -11.77
CA GLY A 456 7.84 -13.97 -10.66
C GLY A 456 6.77 -15.07 -10.68
N LEU A 457 6.14 -15.33 -11.84
CA LEU A 457 5.16 -16.41 -11.98
C LEU A 457 5.78 -17.79 -11.80
N THR A 458 7.03 -17.98 -12.27
CA THR A 458 7.78 -19.23 -12.04
C THR A 458 7.97 -19.47 -10.54
N ARG A 459 8.34 -18.43 -9.77
CA ARG A 459 8.46 -18.55 -8.32
C ARG A 459 7.12 -18.84 -7.63
N LEU A 460 6.06 -18.14 -7.99
CA LEU A 460 4.73 -18.40 -7.43
C LEU A 460 4.26 -19.82 -7.75
N GLY A 461 4.45 -20.28 -8.98
CA GLY A 461 4.15 -21.67 -9.38
C GLY A 461 4.98 -22.70 -8.61
N ALA A 462 6.27 -22.45 -8.42
CA ALA A 462 7.15 -23.31 -7.60
C ALA A 462 6.66 -23.38 -6.14
N LYS A 463 6.29 -22.24 -5.54
CA LYS A 463 5.74 -22.21 -4.18
C LYS A 463 4.48 -23.05 -4.06
N VAL A 464 3.52 -22.89 -4.96
CA VAL A 464 2.29 -23.70 -4.97
C VAL A 464 2.59 -25.19 -5.13
N TYR A 465 3.49 -25.54 -6.04
CA TYR A 465 3.85 -26.93 -6.30
C TYR A 465 4.54 -27.57 -5.08
N TYR A 466 5.63 -26.97 -4.58
CA TYR A 466 6.43 -27.56 -3.50
C TYR A 466 5.75 -27.49 -2.13
N SER A 467 4.86 -26.53 -1.89
CA SER A 467 4.06 -26.52 -0.65
C SER A 467 3.07 -27.68 -0.56
N ASN A 468 2.64 -28.25 -1.71
CA ASN A 468 1.71 -29.37 -1.76
C ASN A 468 2.40 -30.74 -2.00
N ALA A 469 3.66 -30.74 -2.39
CA ALA A 469 4.42 -31.96 -2.72
C ALA A 469 5.33 -32.35 -1.55
N THR A 470 4.84 -33.19 -0.66
CA THR A 470 5.54 -33.63 0.58
C THR A 470 6.82 -34.43 0.30
N ASP A 471 6.94 -35.07 -0.86
CA ASP A 471 8.04 -35.97 -1.23
C ASP A 471 8.89 -35.46 -2.42
N ALA A 472 8.83 -34.14 -2.70
CA ALA A 472 9.59 -33.57 -3.82
C ALA A 472 11.11 -33.61 -3.53
N ALA A 473 11.86 -34.25 -4.44
CA ALA A 473 13.31 -34.33 -4.34
C ALA A 473 13.96 -32.94 -4.36
N ASP A 474 15.01 -32.77 -3.56
CA ASP A 474 15.83 -31.57 -3.60
C ASP A 474 16.58 -31.44 -4.92
N ASN A 475 16.39 -30.31 -5.56
CA ASN A 475 17.03 -29.98 -6.84
C ASN A 475 17.32 -28.47 -6.90
N TRP A 476 18.14 -28.06 -7.88
CA TRP A 476 18.52 -26.67 -8.06
C TRP A 476 17.33 -25.72 -8.26
N PHE A 477 16.25 -26.20 -8.88
CA PHE A 477 15.05 -25.40 -9.12
C PHE A 477 14.30 -25.11 -7.82
N LYS A 478 14.13 -26.12 -6.96
CA LYS A 478 13.57 -25.96 -5.62
C LYS A 478 14.42 -24.99 -4.80
N ALA A 479 15.75 -25.18 -4.77
CA ALA A 479 16.66 -24.33 -4.02
C ALA A 479 16.56 -22.85 -4.42
N ILE A 480 16.41 -22.52 -5.72
CA ILE A 480 16.33 -21.15 -6.20
C ILE A 480 14.92 -20.57 -6.07
N PHE A 481 13.88 -21.31 -6.48
CA PHE A 481 12.53 -20.74 -6.62
C PHE A 481 11.61 -21.02 -5.43
N PHE A 482 11.98 -21.91 -4.52
CA PHE A 482 11.18 -22.22 -3.32
C PHE A 482 11.95 -21.91 -2.03
N ASP A 483 13.13 -22.53 -1.80
CA ASP A 483 13.87 -22.45 -0.53
C ASP A 483 14.61 -21.12 -0.35
N PHE A 484 15.02 -20.45 -1.45
CA PHE A 484 15.76 -19.20 -1.37
C PHE A 484 14.93 -18.09 -0.73
N ASN A 485 15.50 -17.40 0.28
CA ASN A 485 14.81 -16.35 1.02
C ASN A 485 14.18 -15.30 0.07
N TRP A 486 12.93 -14.96 0.32
CA TRP A 486 12.12 -14.11 -0.55
C TRP A 486 12.66 -12.68 -0.72
N LEU A 487 13.32 -12.12 0.29
CA LEU A 487 13.90 -10.78 0.25
C LEU A 487 15.18 -10.75 -0.58
N TYR A 488 16.05 -11.74 -0.38
CA TYR A 488 17.23 -11.88 -1.22
C TYR A 488 16.83 -12.16 -2.68
N PHE A 489 15.83 -12.99 -2.90
CA PHE A 489 15.30 -13.25 -4.23
C PHE A 489 14.80 -11.96 -4.90
N CYS A 490 14.08 -11.09 -4.17
CA CYS A 490 13.62 -9.79 -4.66
C CYS A 490 14.78 -8.92 -5.15
N GLY A 491 15.86 -8.84 -4.37
CA GLY A 491 17.08 -8.09 -4.74
C GLY A 491 17.79 -8.67 -5.96
N VAL A 492 17.99 -9.99 -5.98
CA VAL A 492 18.61 -10.70 -7.14
C VAL A 492 17.77 -10.52 -8.38
N MET A 493 16.45 -10.66 -8.27
CA MET A 493 15.53 -10.47 -9.39
C MET A 493 15.59 -9.05 -9.96
N LEU A 494 15.73 -8.02 -9.12
CA LEU A 494 15.93 -6.64 -9.58
C LEU A 494 17.20 -6.54 -10.44
N VAL A 495 18.32 -7.11 -9.97
CA VAL A 495 19.60 -7.11 -10.72
C VAL A 495 19.43 -7.83 -12.05
N VAL A 496 18.81 -9.01 -12.06
CA VAL A 496 18.55 -9.77 -13.30
C VAL A 496 17.68 -8.97 -14.27
N CYS A 497 16.58 -8.37 -13.81
CA CYS A 497 15.72 -7.53 -14.65
C CYS A 497 16.47 -6.29 -15.20
N CYS A 498 17.30 -5.63 -14.38
CA CYS A 498 18.15 -4.53 -14.84
C CYS A 498 19.15 -5.00 -15.92
N LEU A 499 19.78 -6.14 -15.72
CA LEU A 499 20.69 -6.71 -16.73
C LEU A 499 19.96 -7.02 -18.03
N VAL A 500 18.75 -7.58 -17.98
CA VAL A 500 17.93 -7.80 -19.18
C VAL A 500 17.64 -6.48 -19.90
N VAL A 501 17.21 -5.43 -19.17
CA VAL A 501 16.99 -4.11 -19.76
C VAL A 501 18.27 -3.58 -20.42
N ILE A 502 19.41 -3.69 -19.75
CA ILE A 502 20.71 -3.20 -20.26
C ILE A 502 21.13 -3.96 -21.50
N VAL A 503 21.18 -5.28 -21.43
CA VAL A 503 21.66 -6.13 -22.55
C VAL A 503 20.76 -5.93 -23.78
N VAL A 504 19.44 -6.04 -23.62
CA VAL A 504 18.51 -5.85 -24.74
C VAL A 504 18.60 -4.43 -25.30
N SER A 505 18.76 -3.41 -24.44
CA SER A 505 18.92 -2.04 -24.91
C SER A 505 20.22 -1.84 -25.71
N LEU A 506 21.31 -2.49 -25.34
CA LEU A 506 22.57 -2.40 -26.07
C LEU A 506 22.49 -3.11 -27.42
N LEU A 507 21.74 -4.19 -27.54
CA LEU A 507 21.53 -4.98 -28.75
C LEU A 507 20.47 -4.42 -29.71
N THR A 508 19.70 -3.42 -29.29
CA THR A 508 18.61 -2.84 -30.08
C THR A 508 18.86 -1.36 -30.36
N GLU A 509 18.06 -0.75 -31.22
CA GLU A 509 18.20 0.66 -31.61
C GLU A 509 18.04 1.60 -30.40
N ALA A 510 18.84 2.67 -30.38
CA ALA A 510 18.75 3.71 -29.39
C ALA A 510 17.42 4.47 -29.53
N PRO A 511 16.83 4.95 -28.43
CA PRO A 511 15.65 5.78 -28.52
C PRO A 511 15.96 7.12 -29.18
N ASP A 512 14.99 7.67 -29.92
CA ASP A 512 15.07 9.03 -30.45
C ASP A 512 15.20 10.03 -29.29
N GLN A 513 16.20 10.92 -29.39
CA GLN A 513 16.46 11.95 -28.37
C GLN A 513 15.28 12.88 -28.15
N LYS A 514 14.53 13.19 -29.21
CA LYS A 514 13.30 14.02 -29.12
C LYS A 514 12.21 13.34 -28.29
N LYS A 515 12.08 12.01 -28.44
CA LYS A 515 11.08 11.21 -27.71
C LYS A 515 11.34 11.16 -26.21
N ILE A 516 12.61 11.14 -25.79
CA ILE A 516 12.99 11.04 -24.39
C ILE A 516 13.18 12.38 -23.70
N GLN A 517 13.05 13.50 -24.43
CA GLN A 517 13.22 14.84 -23.90
C GLN A 517 12.26 15.11 -22.75
N GLY A 518 12.77 15.54 -21.60
CA GLY A 518 12.01 15.80 -20.39
C GLY A 518 11.55 14.54 -19.62
N LEU A 519 11.79 13.32 -20.15
CA LEU A 519 11.42 12.05 -19.52
C LEU A 519 12.60 11.30 -18.88
N VAL A 520 13.84 11.77 -19.12
CA VAL A 520 15.07 11.15 -18.61
C VAL A 520 15.96 12.21 -17.98
N PHE A 521 16.71 11.87 -16.95
CA PHE A 521 17.69 12.78 -16.34
C PHE A 521 18.67 13.36 -17.37
N GLY A 522 18.86 14.70 -17.28
CA GLY A 522 19.74 15.42 -18.19
C GLY A 522 19.21 15.58 -19.61
N THR A 523 17.87 15.46 -19.82
CA THR A 523 17.19 15.77 -21.09
C THR A 523 16.15 16.89 -20.95
N SER A 524 16.00 17.46 -19.77
CA SER A 524 15.08 18.58 -19.50
C SER A 524 15.55 19.85 -20.17
N THR A 525 14.60 20.67 -20.67
CA THR A 525 14.89 22.00 -21.21
C THR A 525 15.23 22.98 -20.07
N PRO A 526 15.91 24.12 -20.37
CA PRO A 526 16.16 25.17 -19.37
C PRO A 526 14.88 25.66 -18.69
N GLU A 527 13.80 25.81 -19.44
CA GLU A 527 12.48 26.26 -18.93
C GLU A 527 11.89 25.22 -17.95
N GLN A 528 12.04 23.93 -18.26
CA GLN A 528 11.60 22.84 -17.38
C GLN A 528 12.40 22.79 -16.08
N ILE A 529 13.71 23.03 -16.15
CA ILE A 529 14.58 23.09 -14.99
C ILE A 529 14.19 24.26 -14.09
N GLU A 530 13.97 25.44 -14.68
CA GLU A 530 13.56 26.64 -13.96
C GLU A 530 12.18 26.48 -13.31
N ALA A 531 11.20 25.92 -14.04
CA ALA A 531 9.87 25.62 -13.50
C ALA A 531 9.96 24.69 -12.27
N THR A 532 10.78 23.65 -12.34
CA THR A 532 11.02 22.75 -11.19
C THR A 532 11.71 23.50 -10.05
N ARG A 533 12.69 24.37 -10.34
CA ARG A 533 13.39 25.16 -9.31
C ARG A 533 12.45 26.10 -8.56
N GLN A 534 11.47 26.69 -9.24
CA GLN A 534 10.47 27.58 -8.65
C GLN A 534 9.38 26.82 -7.86
N SER A 535 9.24 25.51 -8.06
CA SER A 535 8.21 24.70 -7.40
C SER A 535 8.52 24.33 -5.95
N TRP A 536 9.71 24.68 -5.42
CA TRP A 536 10.12 24.38 -4.05
C TRP A 536 10.91 25.51 -3.39
N ASN A 537 10.98 25.50 -2.07
CA ASN A 537 11.71 26.49 -1.28
C ASN A 537 12.52 25.84 -0.14
N LYS A 538 13.19 26.66 0.67
CA LYS A 538 14.03 26.19 1.80
C LYS A 538 13.26 25.33 2.83
N TRP A 539 11.97 25.58 3.03
CA TRP A 539 11.16 24.82 3.99
C TRP A 539 10.91 23.40 3.52
N ASP A 540 10.69 23.21 2.22
CA ASP A 540 10.51 21.88 1.63
C ASP A 540 11.78 21.02 1.83
N VAL A 541 12.98 21.64 1.75
CA VAL A 541 14.27 20.98 2.04
C VAL A 541 14.43 20.68 3.54
N ILE A 542 14.09 21.64 4.42
CA ILE A 542 14.17 21.46 5.88
C ILE A 542 13.28 20.29 6.31
N HIS A 543 12.03 20.24 5.86
CA HIS A 543 11.13 19.13 6.17
C HIS A 543 11.66 17.78 5.65
N THR A 544 12.26 17.76 4.48
CA THR A 544 12.91 16.57 3.93
C THR A 544 14.04 16.07 4.86
N ILE A 545 14.92 16.99 5.32
CA ILE A 545 16.02 16.66 6.23
C ILE A 545 15.47 16.14 7.57
N ILE A 546 14.41 16.75 8.11
CA ILE A 546 13.78 16.28 9.37
C ILE A 546 13.27 14.84 9.22
N ILE A 547 12.57 14.51 8.13
CA ILE A 547 12.07 13.14 7.89
C ILE A 547 13.22 12.14 7.82
N LEU A 548 14.28 12.48 7.07
CA LEU A 548 15.46 11.62 6.96
C LEU A 548 16.18 11.46 8.32
N SER A 549 16.28 12.54 9.10
CA SER A 549 16.87 12.49 10.44
C SER A 549 16.07 11.60 11.40
N ILE A 550 14.72 11.68 11.36
CA ILE A 550 13.85 10.80 12.15
C ILE A 550 14.04 9.33 11.72
N THR A 551 14.11 9.07 10.42
CA THR A 551 14.37 7.72 9.90
C THR A 551 15.71 7.17 10.40
N VAL A 552 16.79 7.94 10.30
CA VAL A 552 18.11 7.54 10.79
C VAL A 552 18.12 7.33 12.32
N ALA A 553 17.51 8.25 13.08
CA ALA A 553 17.39 8.11 14.53
C ALA A 553 16.62 6.84 14.93
N PHE A 554 15.57 6.48 14.18
CA PHE A 554 14.83 5.25 14.39
C PHE A 554 15.71 4.01 14.19
N TYR A 555 16.49 3.95 13.11
CA TYR A 555 17.43 2.85 12.87
C TYR A 555 18.52 2.77 13.95
N ILE A 556 19.02 3.90 14.45
CA ILE A 556 20.02 3.91 15.53
C ILE A 556 19.42 3.40 16.84
N TYR A 557 18.17 3.78 17.16
CA TYR A 557 17.52 3.40 18.42
C TYR A 557 17.18 1.90 18.50
N PHE A 558 16.74 1.30 17.37
CA PHE A 558 16.34 -0.10 17.30
C PHE A 558 17.38 -1.02 16.63
N TRP A 559 18.63 -0.53 16.54
CA TRP A 559 19.73 -1.30 15.93
C TRP A 559 19.89 -2.69 16.54
#